data_c574cb8537b8ee56179274dd7421721b
#
_entry.id   c574cb8537b8ee56179274dd7421721b
#
_cell.length_a   1.000
_cell.length_b   1.000
_cell.length_c   1.000
_cell.angle_alpha   90.00
_cell.angle_beta   90.00
_cell.angle_gamma   90.00
#
_symmetry.space_group_name_H-M   'P 1'
#
loop_
_entity.id
_entity.type
_entity.pdbx_description
1 polymer ?
#
loop_
_entity_poly.entity_id
_entity_poly.type
_entity_poly.pdbx_seq_one_letter_code
_entity_poly.pdbx_strand_id
1 'polypeptide(L)'
;ERGLYVFLAMLNSNQRLAYWWLTALTCVTLSTHVSGESVDFSRQILPILSDKCFICHGPDARNDKDIRLDSREEAIRDLDGYHALDPDHPEKSEILTRIRDKDDPMPPEDADNQLKESEKVLLEQWIAEGGAYDTHWAFKQPVKNQKQVDRTLEKLPHPVDAFIAGAISKKGIDFAQETEKSTLARRAALTLTGLPPEPVDLAAFMADDEEGAYERWVDKLLSDPKYGEHQARFWLDAIRYGDTHGLHLDNRRGIYPFRDWVVRALNRNQPFDEFITWQLAGDLLPDP
;
A
#
# COMPACT_ATOMS: atom_id res chain seq x y z
N GLU A 1 2.11 -21.87 49.99
CA GLU A 1 0.73 -22.39 50.18
C GLU A 1 0.32 -22.47 51.67
N ARG A 2 1.21 -22.75 52.63
CA ARG A 2 0.88 -22.83 54.07
C ARG A 2 0.51 -21.46 54.70
N GLY A 3 1.02 -20.34 54.20
CA GLY A 3 0.75 -19.01 54.70
C GLY A 3 -0.70 -18.49 54.45
N LEU A 4 -1.28 -18.89 53.32
CA LEU A 4 -2.61 -18.44 52.91
C LEU A 4 -3.73 -19.09 53.73
N TYR A 5 -3.55 -20.35 54.10
CA TYR A 5 -4.52 -21.08 54.93
C TYR A 5 -4.59 -20.57 56.35
N VAL A 6 -3.48 -20.13 56.93
CA VAL A 6 -3.45 -19.57 58.27
C VAL A 6 -4.12 -18.19 58.33
N PHE A 7 -3.98 -17.37 57.26
CA PHE A 7 -4.60 -16.07 57.18
C PHE A 7 -6.13 -16.15 57.03
N LEU A 8 -6.62 -17.10 56.21
CA LEU A 8 -8.05 -17.35 55.99
C LEU A 8 -8.75 -17.92 57.27
N ALA A 9 -8.01 -18.61 58.14
CA ALA A 9 -8.55 -19.16 59.38
C ALA A 9 -8.81 -18.07 60.45
N MET A 10 -8.18 -16.91 60.40
CA MET A 10 -8.33 -15.79 61.33
C MET A 10 -9.44 -14.79 60.95
N LEU A 11 -10.06 -14.92 59.80
CA LEU A 11 -11.14 -14.04 59.34
C LEU A 11 -12.50 -14.53 59.87
N ASN A 12 -13.38 -13.61 60.31
CA ASN A 12 -14.75 -13.94 60.66
C ASN A 12 -15.61 -14.23 59.42
N SER A 13 -16.83 -14.78 59.61
CA SER A 13 -17.71 -15.24 58.51
C SER A 13 -17.99 -14.17 57.45
N ASN A 14 -18.14 -12.90 57.86
CA ASN A 14 -18.44 -11.80 56.96
C ASN A 14 -17.18 -11.37 56.13
N GLN A 15 -15.99 -11.47 56.72
CA GLN A 15 -14.72 -11.15 56.05
C GLN A 15 -14.37 -12.23 55.02
N ARG A 16 -14.69 -13.51 55.29
CA ARG A 16 -14.52 -14.61 54.32
C ARG A 16 -15.39 -14.43 53.08
N LEU A 17 -16.66 -14.04 53.29
CA LEU A 17 -17.57 -13.74 52.19
C LEU A 17 -17.09 -12.57 51.32
N ALA A 18 -16.59 -11.48 51.95
CA ALA A 18 -16.03 -10.35 51.22
C ALA A 18 -14.79 -10.72 50.39
N TYR A 19 -13.92 -11.61 50.90
CA TYR A 19 -12.74 -12.11 50.16
C TYR A 19 -13.12 -12.97 48.97
N TRP A 20 -14.14 -13.82 49.08
CA TRP A 20 -14.68 -14.61 47.97
C TRP A 20 -15.31 -13.76 46.89
N TRP A 21 -15.98 -12.67 47.25
CA TRP A 21 -16.53 -11.71 46.28
C TRP A 21 -15.44 -10.90 45.58
N LEU A 22 -14.39 -10.52 46.27
CA LEU A 22 -13.24 -9.79 45.69
C LEU A 22 -12.42 -10.69 44.75
N THR A 23 -12.20 -11.95 45.06
CA THR A 23 -11.49 -12.89 44.18
C THR A 23 -12.37 -13.33 43.01
N ALA A 24 -13.69 -13.43 43.15
CA ALA A 24 -14.60 -13.67 42.04
C ALA A 24 -14.70 -12.47 41.10
N LEU A 25 -14.65 -11.24 41.62
CA LEU A 25 -14.70 -10.02 40.80
C LEU A 25 -13.41 -9.79 40.02
N THR A 26 -12.24 -10.21 40.53
CA THR A 26 -10.96 -10.11 39.83
C THR A 26 -10.78 -11.19 38.73
N CYS A 27 -11.49 -12.32 38.82
CA CYS A 27 -11.46 -13.35 37.78
C CYS A 27 -12.32 -13.02 36.56
N VAL A 28 -13.29 -12.12 36.66
CA VAL A 28 -14.22 -11.76 35.57
C VAL A 28 -13.66 -10.64 34.68
N THR A 29 -12.60 -9.94 35.08
CA THR A 29 -12.05 -8.79 34.31
C THR A 29 -10.78 -9.07 33.51
N LEU A 30 -10.26 -10.30 33.45
CA LEU A 30 -9.20 -10.69 32.54
C LEU A 30 -9.74 -11.39 31.29
N SER A 31 -10.79 -10.85 30.69
CA SER A 31 -10.98 -10.98 29.26
C SER A 31 -9.96 -10.05 28.61
N THR A 32 -8.75 -10.52 28.42
CA THR A 32 -7.83 -9.89 27.49
C THR A 32 -8.49 -9.94 26.11
N HIS A 33 -9.19 -8.85 25.75
CA HIS A 33 -9.35 -8.55 24.34
C HIS A 33 -7.93 -8.41 23.79
N VAL A 34 -7.39 -9.49 23.29
CA VAL A 34 -6.39 -9.43 22.25
C VAL A 34 -7.12 -8.72 21.11
N SER A 35 -7.02 -7.40 21.05
CA SER A 35 -7.36 -6.67 19.86
C SER A 35 -6.29 -7.02 18.83
N GLY A 36 -6.44 -8.21 18.22
CA GLY A 36 -5.81 -8.50 16.97
C GLY A 36 -6.28 -7.43 15.99
N GLU A 37 -5.37 -6.80 15.32
CA GLU A 37 -5.67 -5.91 14.22
C GLU A 37 -6.52 -6.71 13.22
N SER A 38 -7.72 -6.22 12.84
CA SER A 38 -8.59 -6.91 11.88
C SER A 38 -7.86 -7.13 10.57
N VAL A 39 -8.17 -8.24 9.91
CA VAL A 39 -7.53 -8.59 8.64
C VAL A 39 -7.89 -7.54 7.58
N ASP A 40 -6.86 -6.94 6.96
CA ASP A 40 -7.02 -6.02 5.84
C ASP A 40 -7.23 -6.82 4.54
N PHE A 41 -8.49 -6.86 4.07
CA PHE A 41 -8.85 -7.57 2.86
C PHE A 41 -7.99 -7.16 1.66
N SER A 42 -7.87 -5.88 1.39
CA SER A 42 -7.21 -5.41 0.18
C SER A 42 -5.69 -5.60 0.16
N ARG A 43 -5.06 -5.71 1.33
CA ARG A 43 -3.60 -5.86 1.45
C ARG A 43 -3.16 -7.28 1.77
N GLN A 44 -4.00 -8.06 2.46
CA GLN A 44 -3.62 -9.37 2.96
C GLN A 44 -4.38 -10.50 2.26
N ILE A 45 -5.68 -10.34 1.99
CA ILE A 45 -6.54 -11.39 1.41
C ILE A 45 -6.62 -11.31 -0.11
N LEU A 46 -6.92 -10.13 -0.66
CA LEU A 46 -7.05 -9.96 -2.11
C LEU A 46 -5.82 -10.43 -2.91
N PRO A 47 -4.57 -10.19 -2.46
CA PRO A 47 -3.39 -10.76 -3.13
C PRO A 47 -3.37 -12.29 -3.14
N ILE A 48 -3.83 -12.95 -2.05
CA ILE A 48 -3.90 -14.41 -1.96
C ILE A 48 -4.96 -14.93 -2.94
N LEU A 49 -6.17 -14.36 -2.90
CA LEU A 49 -7.25 -14.75 -3.80
C LEU A 49 -6.87 -14.55 -5.27
N SER A 50 -6.26 -13.41 -5.59
CA SER A 50 -5.83 -13.07 -6.94
C SER A 50 -4.77 -14.02 -7.50
N ASP A 51 -3.78 -14.38 -6.68
CA ASP A 51 -2.66 -15.23 -7.11
C ASP A 51 -2.99 -16.72 -7.10
N LYS A 52 -3.87 -17.17 -6.21
CA LYS A 52 -4.11 -18.60 -5.95
C LYS A 52 -5.49 -19.11 -6.40
N CYS A 53 -6.50 -18.21 -6.47
CA CYS A 53 -7.88 -18.62 -6.65
C CYS A 53 -8.52 -18.08 -7.95
N PHE A 54 -8.24 -16.82 -8.33
CA PHE A 54 -8.95 -16.15 -9.43
C PHE A 54 -8.68 -16.74 -10.81
N ILE A 55 -7.62 -17.50 -10.99
CA ILE A 55 -7.37 -18.20 -12.25
C ILE A 55 -8.52 -19.16 -12.62
N CYS A 56 -9.16 -19.76 -11.60
CA CYS A 56 -10.31 -20.68 -11.77
C CYS A 56 -11.62 -20.09 -11.20
N HIS A 57 -11.54 -19.25 -10.16
CA HIS A 57 -12.67 -18.72 -9.39
C HIS A 57 -12.81 -17.19 -9.52
N GLY A 58 -12.26 -16.61 -10.57
CA GLY A 58 -12.32 -15.17 -10.87
C GLY A 58 -13.50 -14.80 -11.76
N PRO A 59 -13.51 -13.55 -12.29
CA PRO A 59 -14.60 -13.02 -13.11
C PRO A 59 -14.81 -13.77 -14.43
N ASP A 60 -13.79 -14.49 -14.92
CA ASP A 60 -13.86 -15.29 -16.14
C ASP A 60 -14.36 -16.74 -15.94
N ALA A 61 -14.75 -17.12 -14.72
CA ALA A 61 -15.38 -18.41 -14.44
C ALA A 61 -16.65 -18.57 -15.27
N ARG A 62 -16.71 -19.65 -16.10
CA ARG A 62 -17.65 -19.73 -17.22
C ARG A 62 -18.94 -20.49 -16.92
N ASN A 63 -19.08 -21.09 -15.73
CA ASN A 63 -20.24 -21.86 -15.35
C ASN A 63 -21.02 -21.19 -14.22
N ASP A 64 -22.34 -21.07 -14.37
CA ASP A 64 -23.24 -20.53 -13.32
C ASP A 64 -23.21 -21.32 -12.00
N LYS A 65 -22.63 -22.54 -12.02
CA LYS A 65 -22.44 -23.39 -10.84
C LYS A 65 -21.06 -23.28 -10.21
N ASP A 66 -20.12 -22.59 -10.87
CA ASP A 66 -18.76 -22.47 -10.36
C ASP A 66 -18.70 -21.48 -9.18
N ILE A 67 -17.93 -21.85 -8.18
CA ILE A 67 -17.57 -20.96 -7.09
C ILE A 67 -16.83 -19.75 -7.67
N ARG A 68 -17.29 -18.54 -7.35
CA ARG A 68 -16.63 -17.29 -7.67
C ARG A 68 -16.21 -16.56 -6.39
N LEU A 69 -15.01 -16.02 -6.40
CA LEU A 69 -14.39 -15.37 -5.25
C LEU A 69 -13.96 -13.92 -5.54
N ASP A 70 -14.30 -13.39 -6.71
CA ASP A 70 -13.91 -12.05 -7.16
C ASP A 70 -14.78 -10.94 -6.56
N SER A 71 -15.96 -11.28 -6.05
CA SER A 71 -16.82 -10.34 -5.34
C SER A 71 -17.51 -11.02 -4.14
N ARG A 72 -17.91 -10.20 -3.16
CA ARG A 72 -18.64 -10.72 -2.00
C ARG A 72 -19.99 -11.30 -2.41
N GLU A 73 -20.68 -10.65 -3.33
CA GLU A 73 -22.00 -11.09 -3.83
C GLU A 73 -21.94 -12.52 -4.37
N GLU A 74 -20.94 -12.80 -5.21
CA GLU A 74 -20.75 -14.14 -5.78
C GLU A 74 -20.25 -15.16 -4.75
N ALA A 75 -19.35 -14.76 -3.86
CA ALA A 75 -18.80 -15.66 -2.85
C ALA A 75 -19.85 -16.14 -1.83
N ILE A 76 -20.85 -15.31 -1.52
CA ILE A 76 -21.95 -15.67 -0.59
C ILE A 76 -23.18 -16.25 -1.30
N ARG A 77 -23.16 -16.40 -2.63
CA ARG A 77 -24.26 -16.97 -3.41
C ARG A 77 -24.54 -18.41 -2.98
N ASP A 78 -25.82 -18.75 -2.84
CA ASP A 78 -26.23 -20.13 -2.59
C ASP A 78 -26.02 -21.01 -3.84
N LEU A 79 -25.28 -22.07 -3.67
CA LEU A 79 -24.90 -23.03 -4.71
C LEU A 79 -25.56 -24.40 -4.41
N ASP A 80 -26.90 -24.41 -4.40
CA ASP A 80 -27.70 -25.63 -4.10
C ASP A 80 -27.45 -26.17 -2.66
N GLY A 81 -27.38 -25.29 -1.68
CA GLY A 81 -27.29 -25.61 -0.25
C GLY A 81 -25.91 -25.48 0.36
N TYR A 82 -24.93 -24.91 -0.35
CA TYR A 82 -23.63 -24.50 0.19
C TYR A 82 -23.19 -23.14 -0.36
N HIS A 83 -22.23 -22.51 0.31
CA HIS A 83 -21.66 -21.21 -0.05
C HIS A 83 -20.14 -21.30 -0.11
N ALA A 84 -19.53 -20.60 -1.05
CA ALA A 84 -18.08 -20.44 -1.02
C ALA A 84 -17.65 -19.74 0.29
N LEU A 85 -18.41 -18.71 0.68
CA LEU A 85 -18.31 -18.00 1.93
C LEU A 85 -19.70 -17.96 2.58
N ASP A 86 -19.92 -18.66 3.68
CA ASP A 86 -21.20 -18.66 4.38
C ASP A 86 -21.27 -17.45 5.33
N PRO A 87 -22.16 -16.49 5.09
CA PRO A 87 -22.22 -15.27 5.89
C PRO A 87 -22.82 -15.49 7.27
N ASP A 88 -23.68 -16.53 7.42
CA ASP A 88 -24.38 -16.84 8.67
C ASP A 88 -23.63 -17.88 9.50
N HIS A 89 -22.89 -18.75 8.83
CA HIS A 89 -22.12 -19.84 9.41
C HIS A 89 -20.69 -19.87 8.82
N PRO A 90 -19.81 -18.92 9.18
CA PRO A 90 -18.46 -18.80 8.59
C PRO A 90 -17.68 -20.13 8.62
N GLU A 91 -17.88 -20.95 9.66
CA GLU A 91 -17.25 -22.26 9.82
C GLU A 91 -17.69 -23.31 8.81
N LYS A 92 -18.79 -23.05 8.08
CA LYS A 92 -19.31 -23.93 7.01
C LYS A 92 -18.91 -23.46 5.61
N SER A 93 -18.15 -22.38 5.51
CA SER A 93 -17.67 -21.88 4.22
C SER A 93 -16.87 -22.95 3.47
N GLU A 94 -17.22 -23.21 2.21
CA GLU A 94 -16.57 -24.24 1.38
C GLU A 94 -15.07 -23.93 1.21
N ILE A 95 -14.66 -22.68 1.19
CA ILE A 95 -13.25 -22.27 1.16
C ILE A 95 -12.47 -22.93 2.30
N LEU A 96 -13.01 -22.92 3.55
CA LEU A 96 -12.32 -23.50 4.71
C LEU A 96 -12.14 -25.01 4.57
N THR A 97 -13.20 -25.69 4.09
CA THR A 97 -13.16 -27.12 3.85
C THR A 97 -12.07 -27.44 2.83
N ARG A 98 -12.07 -26.76 1.69
CA ARG A 98 -11.21 -27.07 0.55
C ARG A 98 -9.74 -26.73 0.76
N ILE A 99 -9.41 -25.64 1.45
CA ILE A 99 -8.02 -25.28 1.73
C ILE A 99 -7.32 -26.21 2.74
N ARG A 100 -8.11 -27.02 3.48
CA ARG A 100 -7.63 -27.99 4.47
C ARG A 100 -7.87 -29.45 4.06
N ASP A 101 -8.59 -29.68 2.98
CA ASP A 101 -8.82 -31.01 2.47
C ASP A 101 -7.49 -31.65 2.05
N LYS A 102 -7.37 -32.98 2.27
CA LYS A 102 -6.19 -33.76 1.91
C LYS A 102 -6.40 -34.57 0.63
N ASP A 103 -7.65 -34.91 0.34
CA ASP A 103 -8.00 -35.78 -0.77
C ASP A 103 -8.36 -34.95 -2.02
N ASP A 104 -8.92 -33.73 -1.80
CA ASP A 104 -9.33 -32.81 -2.87
C ASP A 104 -9.05 -31.34 -2.48
N PRO A 105 -7.76 -30.99 -2.33
CA PRO A 105 -7.36 -29.67 -1.85
C PRO A 105 -7.60 -28.57 -2.90
N MET A 106 -7.75 -27.33 -2.40
CA MET A 106 -7.71 -26.12 -3.23
C MET A 106 -6.61 -25.16 -2.73
N PRO A 107 -5.73 -24.69 -3.62
CA PRO A 107 -5.58 -25.05 -5.04
C PRO A 107 -5.27 -26.55 -5.23
N PRO A 108 -5.60 -27.14 -6.41
CA PRO A 108 -5.25 -28.52 -6.72
C PRO A 108 -3.73 -28.77 -6.59
N GLU A 109 -3.34 -30.04 -6.31
CA GLU A 109 -1.93 -30.38 -6.06
C GLU A 109 -0.98 -30.04 -7.22
N ASP A 110 -1.50 -30.05 -8.45
CA ASP A 110 -0.76 -29.73 -9.68
C ASP A 110 -0.75 -28.23 -10.02
N ALA A 111 -1.38 -27.38 -9.21
CA ALA A 111 -1.34 -25.93 -9.42
C ALA A 111 0.07 -25.39 -9.11
N ASP A 112 0.54 -24.47 -9.98
CA ASP A 112 1.87 -23.83 -9.85
C ASP A 112 2.03 -23.07 -8.54
N ASN A 113 0.94 -22.49 -8.03
CA ASN A 113 0.91 -21.62 -6.86
C ASN A 113 0.12 -22.23 -5.70
N GLN A 114 0.79 -22.94 -4.82
CA GLN A 114 0.20 -23.54 -3.62
C GLN A 114 0.04 -22.52 -2.47
N LEU A 115 -0.99 -22.71 -1.62
CA LEU A 115 -1.19 -21.93 -0.41
C LEU A 115 -0.12 -22.27 0.64
N LYS A 116 0.52 -21.24 1.18
CA LYS A 116 1.37 -21.36 2.36
C LYS A 116 0.52 -21.50 3.62
N GLU A 117 1.05 -22.10 4.67
CA GLU A 117 0.31 -22.25 5.93
C GLU A 117 -0.10 -20.90 6.54
N SER A 118 0.76 -19.88 6.43
CA SER A 118 0.44 -18.52 6.87
C SER A 118 -0.70 -17.88 6.08
N GLU A 119 -0.86 -18.21 4.79
CA GLU A 119 -1.94 -17.72 3.94
C GLU A 119 -3.26 -18.41 4.29
N LYS A 120 -3.22 -19.71 4.61
CA LYS A 120 -4.40 -20.45 5.10
C LYS A 120 -4.92 -19.86 6.41
N VAL A 121 -4.03 -19.59 7.35
CA VAL A 121 -4.38 -18.95 8.64
C VAL A 121 -5.01 -17.57 8.43
N LEU A 122 -4.48 -16.77 7.49
CA LEU A 122 -5.07 -15.46 7.16
C LEU A 122 -6.47 -15.58 6.55
N LEU A 123 -6.69 -16.54 5.66
CA LEU A 123 -8.02 -16.82 5.08
C LEU A 123 -9.01 -17.26 6.16
N GLU A 124 -8.60 -18.17 7.05
CA GLU A 124 -9.43 -18.63 8.17
C GLU A 124 -9.82 -17.48 9.09
N GLN A 125 -8.87 -16.61 9.44
CA GLN A 125 -9.12 -15.44 10.28
C GLN A 125 -10.08 -14.48 9.58
N TRP A 126 -9.84 -14.15 8.31
CA TRP A 126 -10.71 -13.29 7.53
C TRP A 126 -12.15 -13.79 7.48
N ILE A 127 -12.35 -15.09 7.23
CA ILE A 127 -13.68 -15.70 7.20
C ILE A 127 -14.32 -15.67 8.57
N ALA A 128 -13.58 -15.99 9.65
CA ALA A 128 -14.07 -15.90 11.02
C ALA A 128 -14.47 -14.46 11.43
N GLU A 129 -13.86 -13.44 10.85
CA GLU A 129 -14.21 -12.03 11.02
C GLU A 129 -15.40 -11.58 10.14
N GLY A 130 -16.04 -12.51 9.41
CA GLY A 130 -17.24 -12.27 8.58
C GLY A 130 -16.99 -12.13 7.10
N GLY A 131 -15.79 -12.43 6.62
CA GLY A 131 -15.46 -12.48 5.19
C GLY A 131 -15.74 -11.18 4.44
N ALA A 132 -15.43 -10.04 5.03
CA ALA A 132 -15.71 -8.74 4.44
C ALA A 132 -14.80 -8.47 3.24
N TYR A 133 -15.40 -8.14 2.10
CA TYR A 133 -14.70 -7.63 0.93
C TYR A 133 -14.55 -6.11 1.02
N ASP A 134 -13.48 -5.61 0.44
CA ASP A 134 -13.20 -4.18 0.43
C ASP A 134 -12.61 -3.77 -0.93
N THR A 135 -12.79 -2.50 -1.25
CA THR A 135 -12.21 -1.91 -2.47
C THR A 135 -10.68 -1.97 -2.39
N HIS A 136 -10.04 -2.29 -3.51
CA HIS A 136 -8.58 -2.27 -3.60
C HIS A 136 -8.05 -0.90 -3.15
N TRP A 137 -7.00 -0.92 -2.32
CA TRP A 137 -6.46 0.28 -1.66
C TRP A 137 -6.12 1.42 -2.62
N ALA A 138 -5.72 1.12 -3.87
CA ALA A 138 -5.38 2.12 -4.88
C ALA A 138 -6.60 2.94 -5.36
N PHE A 139 -7.82 2.43 -5.16
CA PHE A 139 -9.07 3.10 -5.54
C PHE A 139 -9.81 3.70 -4.34
N LYS A 140 -9.25 3.57 -3.14
CA LYS A 140 -9.77 4.24 -1.95
C LYS A 140 -9.30 5.68 -1.90
N GLN A 141 -10.19 6.57 -1.48
CA GLN A 141 -9.79 7.94 -1.20
C GLN A 141 -8.71 7.94 -0.10
N PRO A 142 -7.55 8.59 -0.30
CA PRO A 142 -6.51 8.66 0.72
C PRO A 142 -7.05 9.31 2.00
N VAL A 143 -6.83 8.65 3.13
CA VAL A 143 -7.20 9.16 4.46
C VAL A 143 -5.93 9.51 5.22
N LYS A 144 -5.88 10.74 5.75
CA LYS A 144 -4.74 11.21 6.54
C LYS A 144 -4.71 10.47 7.88
N ASN A 145 -3.68 9.64 8.10
CA ASN A 145 -3.49 8.98 9.39
C ASN A 145 -2.81 9.94 10.38
N GLN A 146 -3.60 10.85 10.95
CA GLN A 146 -3.14 11.92 11.81
C GLN A 146 -2.37 11.39 13.04
N LYS A 147 -2.84 10.31 13.65
CA LYS A 147 -2.23 9.76 14.88
C LYS A 147 -0.80 9.25 14.67
N GLN A 148 -0.45 8.77 13.50
CA GLN A 148 0.89 8.28 13.19
C GLN A 148 1.81 9.44 12.81
N VAL A 149 1.26 10.44 12.14
CA VAL A 149 2.00 11.63 11.69
C VAL A 149 2.39 12.50 12.89
N ASP A 150 1.46 12.81 13.79
CA ASP A 150 1.66 13.75 14.89
C ASP A 150 2.75 13.31 15.89
N ARG A 151 2.85 12.01 16.17
CA ARG A 151 3.86 11.48 17.14
C ARG A 151 5.31 11.57 16.64
N THR A 152 5.51 11.62 15.33
CA THR A 152 6.85 11.58 14.73
C THR A 152 7.25 12.94 14.15
N LEU A 153 6.28 13.78 13.78
CA LEU A 153 6.50 15.12 13.24
C LEU A 153 7.04 16.12 14.26
N GLU A 154 6.88 15.88 15.57
CA GLU A 154 7.47 16.75 16.60
C GLU A 154 9.00 16.82 16.52
N LYS A 155 9.65 15.90 15.78
CA LYS A 155 11.10 15.75 15.72
C LYS A 155 11.71 15.86 14.32
N LEU A 156 10.89 15.83 13.27
CA LEU A 156 11.36 15.75 11.88
C LEU A 156 10.64 16.81 11.02
N PRO A 157 11.37 17.57 10.19
CA PRO A 157 10.82 18.71 9.47
C PRO A 157 9.81 18.34 8.39
N HIS A 158 9.82 17.09 7.88
CA HIS A 158 8.96 16.68 6.78
C HIS A 158 8.17 15.38 7.08
N PRO A 159 6.87 15.30 6.74
CA PRO A 159 6.05 14.11 6.99
C PRO A 159 6.60 12.82 6.38
N VAL A 160 7.22 12.88 5.20
CA VAL A 160 7.85 11.72 4.54
C VAL A 160 8.97 11.15 5.41
N ASP A 161 9.79 12.01 6.02
CA ASP A 161 10.88 11.59 6.91
C ASP A 161 10.35 10.86 8.13
N ALA A 162 9.18 11.26 8.65
CA ALA A 162 8.53 10.58 9.76
C ALA A 162 8.14 9.13 9.41
N PHE A 163 7.59 8.89 8.20
CA PHE A 163 7.26 7.55 7.74
C PHE A 163 8.52 6.71 7.50
N ILE A 164 9.53 7.28 6.89
CA ILE A 164 10.82 6.60 6.64
C ILE A 164 11.48 6.25 7.96
N ALA A 165 11.61 7.21 8.90
CA ALA A 165 12.17 6.97 10.23
C ALA A 165 11.46 5.82 10.97
N GLY A 166 10.12 5.80 10.94
CA GLY A 166 9.33 4.73 11.53
C GLY A 166 9.57 3.36 10.89
N ALA A 167 9.89 3.31 9.60
CA ALA A 167 10.16 2.06 8.89
C ALA A 167 11.59 1.56 9.14
N ILE A 168 12.60 2.44 9.08
CA ILE A 168 14.01 2.06 9.25
C ILE A 168 14.37 1.75 10.71
N SER A 169 13.77 2.46 11.68
CA SER A 169 13.99 2.19 13.12
C SER A 169 13.58 0.78 13.53
N LYS A 170 12.52 0.21 12.91
CA LYS A 170 12.13 -1.19 13.13
C LYS A 170 13.20 -2.20 12.71
N LYS A 171 14.14 -1.78 11.87
CA LYS A 171 15.27 -2.59 11.40
C LYS A 171 16.58 -2.24 12.10
N GLY A 172 16.55 -1.34 13.09
CA GLY A 172 17.74 -0.87 13.79
C GLY A 172 18.67 -0.01 12.91
N ILE A 173 18.08 0.69 11.92
CA ILE A 173 18.81 1.56 10.99
C ILE A 173 18.41 3.01 11.28
N ASP A 174 19.37 3.91 11.26
CA ASP A 174 19.17 5.35 11.36
C ASP A 174 19.41 6.05 10.01
N PHE A 175 18.99 7.32 9.89
CA PHE A 175 19.35 8.14 8.73
C PHE A 175 20.88 8.29 8.64
N ALA A 176 21.38 8.22 7.42
CA ALA A 176 22.77 8.60 7.16
C ALA A 176 22.96 10.10 7.41
N GLN A 177 24.20 10.49 7.72
CA GLN A 177 24.55 11.89 7.80
C GLN A 177 24.38 12.58 6.44
N GLU A 178 24.02 13.85 6.48
CA GLU A 178 23.95 14.66 5.26
C GLU A 178 25.31 14.70 4.56
N THR A 179 25.27 14.56 3.24
CA THR A 179 26.50 14.57 2.43
C THR A 179 26.98 16.00 2.17
N GLU A 180 28.19 16.12 1.63
CA GLU A 180 28.76 17.41 1.27
C GLU A 180 27.90 18.17 0.25
N LYS A 181 27.89 19.50 0.33
CA LYS A 181 27.13 20.45 -0.47
C LYS A 181 27.32 20.23 -1.98
N SER A 182 28.54 19.96 -2.43
CA SER A 182 28.87 19.65 -3.82
C SER A 182 28.19 18.37 -4.32
N THR A 183 28.15 17.34 -3.47
CA THR A 183 27.48 16.08 -3.77
C THR A 183 25.97 16.24 -3.82
N LEU A 184 25.37 17.02 -2.91
CA LEU A 184 23.95 17.38 -2.94
C LEU A 184 23.59 18.10 -4.24
N ALA A 185 24.37 19.12 -4.62
CA ALA A 185 24.16 19.87 -5.85
C ALA A 185 24.16 18.97 -7.09
N ARG A 186 25.15 18.08 -7.18
CA ARG A 186 25.27 17.14 -8.28
C ARG A 186 24.10 16.15 -8.34
N ARG A 187 23.69 15.59 -7.19
CA ARG A 187 22.57 14.64 -7.14
C ARG A 187 21.27 15.30 -7.55
N ALA A 188 20.98 16.50 -7.02
CA ALA A 188 19.78 17.24 -7.40
C ALA A 188 19.76 17.56 -8.90
N ALA A 189 20.86 18.04 -9.47
CA ALA A 189 20.95 18.36 -10.90
C ALA A 189 20.72 17.12 -11.78
N LEU A 190 21.39 16.01 -11.49
CA LEU A 190 21.22 14.77 -12.23
C LEU A 190 19.79 14.19 -12.12
N THR A 191 19.15 14.35 -10.97
CA THR A 191 17.77 13.87 -10.75
C THR A 191 16.75 14.75 -11.48
N LEU A 192 16.92 16.06 -11.44
CA LEU A 192 15.91 16.99 -11.98
C LEU A 192 16.13 17.28 -13.47
N THR A 193 17.37 17.48 -13.90
CA THR A 193 17.68 17.90 -15.27
C THR A 193 18.41 16.82 -16.11
N GLY A 194 18.83 15.72 -15.48
CA GLY A 194 19.61 14.67 -16.13
C GLY A 194 21.05 15.03 -16.44
N LEU A 195 21.50 16.23 -16.10
CA LEU A 195 22.81 16.77 -16.42
C LEU A 195 23.55 17.17 -15.13
N PRO A 196 24.89 17.17 -15.14
CA PRO A 196 25.66 17.79 -14.06
C PRO A 196 25.38 19.30 -14.01
N PRO A 197 25.56 19.92 -12.84
CA PRO A 197 25.36 21.36 -12.70
C PRO A 197 26.36 22.15 -13.55
N GLU A 198 25.92 23.27 -14.10
CA GLU A 198 26.83 24.22 -14.76
C GLU A 198 27.87 24.76 -13.73
N PRO A 199 29.13 24.88 -14.10
CA PRO A 199 30.21 25.30 -13.16
C PRO A 199 29.94 26.63 -12.44
N VAL A 200 29.38 27.62 -13.13
CA VAL A 200 29.05 28.93 -12.58
C VAL A 200 27.94 28.83 -11.52
N ASP A 201 26.95 28.01 -11.79
CA ASP A 201 25.81 27.79 -10.89
C ASP A 201 26.22 26.99 -9.65
N LEU A 202 27.06 25.98 -9.85
CA LEU A 202 27.64 25.22 -8.75
C LEU A 202 28.48 26.14 -7.84
N ALA A 203 29.30 26.99 -8.42
CA ALA A 203 30.12 27.94 -7.65
C ALA A 203 29.24 28.90 -6.83
N ALA A 204 28.16 29.42 -7.43
CA ALA A 204 27.21 30.28 -6.72
C ALA A 204 26.52 29.53 -5.55
N PHE A 205 26.07 28.31 -5.77
CA PHE A 205 25.48 27.50 -4.69
C PHE A 205 26.50 27.16 -3.59
N MET A 206 27.72 26.83 -3.94
CA MET A 206 28.78 26.56 -2.95
C MET A 206 29.12 27.77 -2.07
N ALA A 207 28.98 28.97 -2.60
CA ALA A 207 29.22 30.25 -1.89
C ALA A 207 28.00 30.76 -1.11
N ASP A 208 26.80 30.14 -1.30
CA ASP A 208 25.56 30.54 -0.62
C ASP A 208 25.44 29.79 0.72
N ASP A 209 25.78 30.46 1.82
CA ASP A 209 25.69 29.91 3.18
C ASP A 209 24.44 30.37 3.94
N GLU A 210 23.51 31.05 3.27
CA GLU A 210 22.26 31.50 3.85
C GLU A 210 21.28 30.32 4.04
N GLU A 211 20.42 30.43 5.05
CA GLU A 211 19.32 29.50 5.26
C GLU A 211 18.46 29.34 3.98
N GLY A 212 18.09 28.11 3.62
CA GLY A 212 17.33 27.81 2.40
C GLY A 212 18.19 27.79 1.12
N ALA A 213 19.50 27.73 1.21
CA ALA A 213 20.39 27.67 0.04
C ALA A 213 20.08 26.44 -0.85
N TYR A 214 19.78 25.29 -0.24
CA TYR A 214 19.47 24.08 -0.98
C TYR A 214 18.12 24.16 -1.68
N GLU A 215 17.11 24.74 -1.05
CA GLU A 215 15.80 25.00 -1.63
C GLU A 215 15.93 25.92 -2.85
N ARG A 216 16.69 27.03 -2.74
CA ARG A 216 16.97 27.90 -3.88
C ARG A 216 17.67 27.18 -5.02
N TRP A 217 18.59 26.29 -4.69
CA TRP A 217 19.25 25.43 -5.69
C TRP A 217 18.26 24.53 -6.41
N VAL A 218 17.36 23.87 -5.69
CA VAL A 218 16.31 23.02 -6.25
C VAL A 218 15.35 23.83 -7.11
N ASP A 219 14.88 24.99 -6.63
CA ASP A 219 13.97 25.88 -7.38
C ASP A 219 14.59 26.35 -8.69
N LYS A 220 15.88 26.65 -8.69
CA LYS A 220 16.61 26.97 -9.90
C LYS A 220 16.59 25.83 -10.91
N LEU A 221 16.84 24.59 -10.47
CA LEU A 221 16.82 23.42 -11.34
C LEU A 221 15.41 23.11 -11.88
N LEU A 222 14.38 23.30 -11.06
CA LEU A 222 12.97 23.13 -11.46
C LEU A 222 12.53 24.17 -12.49
N SER A 223 13.16 25.36 -12.49
CA SER A 223 12.90 26.44 -13.45
C SER A 223 13.69 26.30 -14.75
N ASP A 224 14.66 25.39 -14.81
CA ASP A 224 15.46 25.13 -16.03
C ASP A 224 14.61 24.36 -17.04
N PRO A 225 14.53 24.80 -18.34
CA PRO A 225 13.85 24.05 -19.40
C PRO A 225 14.29 22.58 -19.52
N LYS A 226 15.52 22.26 -19.16
CA LYS A 226 16.06 20.91 -19.12
C LYS A 226 15.31 19.98 -18.17
N TYR A 227 14.60 20.54 -17.16
CA TYR A 227 13.74 19.77 -16.27
C TYR A 227 12.65 19.03 -17.04
N GLY A 228 11.86 19.75 -17.85
CA GLY A 228 10.81 19.14 -18.66
C GLY A 228 11.34 18.15 -19.69
N GLU A 229 12.49 18.46 -20.32
CA GLU A 229 13.12 17.53 -21.26
C GLU A 229 13.55 16.22 -20.59
N HIS A 230 14.12 16.30 -19.38
CA HIS A 230 14.55 15.14 -18.61
C HIS A 230 13.37 14.32 -18.10
N GLN A 231 12.36 14.96 -17.52
CA GLN A 231 11.21 14.29 -16.94
C GLN A 231 10.27 13.71 -18.02
N ALA A 232 10.17 14.35 -19.18
CA ALA A 232 9.36 13.85 -20.29
C ALA A 232 9.76 12.45 -20.75
N ARG A 233 11.03 12.05 -20.59
CA ARG A 233 11.51 10.72 -20.97
C ARG A 233 10.72 9.60 -20.28
N PHE A 234 10.44 9.77 -18.99
CA PHE A 234 9.72 8.76 -18.20
C PHE A 234 8.26 8.61 -18.67
N TRP A 235 7.61 9.74 -18.98
CA TRP A 235 6.26 9.71 -19.52
C TRP A 235 6.21 9.12 -20.92
N LEU A 236 7.10 9.60 -21.80
CA LEU A 236 7.19 9.14 -23.19
C LEU A 236 7.51 7.64 -23.29
N ASP A 237 8.35 7.12 -22.40
CA ASP A 237 8.60 5.67 -22.32
C ASP A 237 7.37 4.90 -21.85
N ALA A 238 6.66 5.40 -20.83
CA ALA A 238 5.45 4.75 -20.30
C ALA A 238 4.36 4.60 -21.37
N ILE A 239 4.18 5.61 -22.23
CA ILE A 239 3.19 5.60 -23.33
C ILE A 239 3.73 5.03 -24.63
N ARG A 240 4.95 4.51 -24.64
CA ARG A 240 5.60 3.93 -25.83
C ARG A 240 5.71 4.89 -26.99
N TYR A 241 6.07 6.14 -26.72
CA TYR A 241 6.36 7.13 -27.75
C TYR A 241 7.60 6.73 -28.58
N GLY A 242 7.56 7.02 -29.87
CA GLY A 242 8.72 6.86 -30.76
C GLY A 242 8.65 7.83 -31.94
N ASP A 243 9.76 8.48 -32.29
CA ASP A 243 9.86 9.37 -33.46
C ASP A 243 9.76 8.59 -34.80
N THR A 244 10.03 7.28 -34.73
CA THR A 244 9.91 6.33 -35.84
C THR A 244 9.11 5.11 -35.40
N HIS A 245 8.73 4.22 -36.32
CA HIS A 245 8.07 2.98 -35.92
C HIS A 245 9.00 1.81 -35.61
N GLY A 246 10.30 1.99 -35.73
CA GLY A 246 11.28 0.97 -35.33
C GLY A 246 11.22 -0.37 -36.10
N LEU A 247 10.41 -0.45 -37.17
CA LEU A 247 10.14 -1.66 -37.91
C LEU A 247 10.48 -1.45 -39.38
N HIS A 248 11.06 -2.48 -40.03
CA HIS A 248 11.33 -2.56 -41.48
C HIS A 248 12.07 -1.34 -42.04
N LEU A 249 11.38 -0.42 -42.69
CA LEU A 249 11.94 0.79 -43.29
C LEU A 249 12.18 1.92 -42.27
N ASP A 250 11.81 1.69 -41.01
CA ASP A 250 11.95 2.64 -39.89
C ASP A 250 11.54 4.08 -40.25
N ASN A 251 10.36 4.21 -40.81
CA ASN A 251 9.84 5.49 -41.28
C ASN A 251 9.57 6.43 -40.12
N ARG A 252 9.89 7.71 -40.33
CA ARG A 252 9.67 8.77 -39.37
C ARG A 252 8.17 9.01 -39.17
N ARG A 253 7.77 9.20 -37.90
CA ARG A 253 6.40 9.63 -37.50
C ARG A 253 6.39 11.12 -37.29
N GLY A 254 5.33 11.80 -37.77
CA GLY A 254 5.14 13.24 -37.59
C GLY A 254 4.51 13.62 -36.24
N ILE A 255 4.74 12.83 -35.16
CA ILE A 255 4.07 13.02 -33.86
C ILE A 255 4.93 13.79 -32.83
N TYR A 256 6.06 14.32 -33.26
CA TYR A 256 6.93 15.13 -32.38
C TYR A 256 6.25 16.31 -31.68
N PRO A 257 5.16 16.96 -32.23
CA PRO A 257 4.49 18.03 -31.51
C PRO A 257 3.91 17.57 -30.18
N PHE A 258 3.50 16.31 -30.08
CA PHE A 258 3.03 15.73 -28.81
C PHE A 258 4.17 15.65 -27.79
N ARG A 259 5.37 15.17 -28.19
CA ARG A 259 6.55 15.17 -27.32
C ARG A 259 6.85 16.57 -26.80
N ASP A 260 6.85 17.54 -27.69
CA ASP A 260 7.15 18.93 -27.34
C ASP A 260 6.07 19.53 -26.41
N TRP A 261 4.81 19.11 -26.59
CA TRP A 261 3.72 19.47 -25.67
C TRP A 261 3.96 18.87 -24.28
N VAL A 262 4.35 17.58 -24.17
CA VAL A 262 4.68 16.93 -22.88
C VAL A 262 5.79 17.70 -22.15
N VAL A 263 6.87 18.05 -22.84
CA VAL A 263 7.98 18.84 -22.28
C VAL A 263 7.48 20.18 -21.74
N ARG A 264 6.67 20.90 -22.54
CA ARG A 264 6.09 22.18 -22.13
C ARG A 264 5.14 22.05 -20.95
N ALA A 265 4.33 21.01 -20.93
CA ALA A 265 3.37 20.75 -19.83
C ALA A 265 4.10 20.52 -18.50
N LEU A 266 5.19 19.74 -18.52
CA LEU A 266 6.03 19.49 -17.33
C LEU A 266 6.76 20.78 -16.88
N ASN A 267 7.32 21.55 -17.80
CA ASN A 267 8.01 22.81 -17.47
C ASN A 267 7.08 23.88 -16.88
N ARG A 268 5.80 23.89 -17.25
CA ARG A 268 4.81 24.80 -16.64
C ARG A 268 4.12 24.22 -15.42
N ASN A 269 4.57 23.03 -14.95
CA ASN A 269 3.98 22.32 -13.82
C ASN A 269 2.46 22.18 -13.95
N GLN A 270 1.98 21.74 -15.14
CA GLN A 270 0.55 21.55 -15.41
C GLN A 270 -0.03 20.56 -14.40
N PRO A 271 -1.21 20.84 -13.77
CA PRO A 271 -1.87 19.90 -12.89
C PRO A 271 -2.04 18.53 -13.56
N PHE A 272 -1.78 17.46 -12.81
CA PHE A 272 -1.68 16.12 -13.39
C PHE A 272 -3.02 15.59 -13.92
N ASP A 273 -4.13 15.96 -13.30
CA ASP A 273 -5.49 15.69 -13.76
C ASP A 273 -5.80 16.36 -15.09
N GLU A 274 -5.41 17.61 -15.28
CA GLU A 274 -5.49 18.30 -16.58
C GLU A 274 -4.58 17.63 -17.62
N PHE A 275 -3.35 17.34 -17.24
CA PHE A 275 -2.37 16.69 -18.11
C PHE A 275 -2.89 15.35 -18.66
N ILE A 276 -3.53 14.54 -17.85
CA ILE A 276 -4.15 13.27 -18.25
C ILE A 276 -5.41 13.52 -19.09
N THR A 277 -6.29 14.42 -18.64
CA THR A 277 -7.54 14.75 -19.36
C THR A 277 -7.26 15.21 -20.78
N TRP A 278 -6.28 16.08 -20.99
CA TRP A 278 -5.93 16.57 -22.30
C TRP A 278 -5.41 15.48 -23.26
N GLN A 279 -4.79 14.46 -22.72
CA GLN A 279 -4.31 13.33 -23.54
C GLN A 279 -5.41 12.33 -23.89
N LEU A 280 -6.42 12.15 -23.02
CA LEU A 280 -7.49 11.16 -23.22
C LEU A 280 -8.74 11.77 -23.89
N ALA A 281 -9.00 13.03 -23.67
CA ALA A 281 -10.23 13.71 -24.06
C ALA A 281 -9.97 15.14 -24.57
N GLY A 282 -8.79 15.42 -25.11
CA GLY A 282 -8.41 16.74 -25.59
C GLY A 282 -9.33 17.27 -26.69
N ASP A 283 -9.83 16.39 -27.56
CA ASP A 283 -10.82 16.70 -28.61
C ASP A 283 -12.22 17.08 -28.09
N LEU A 284 -12.51 16.78 -26.83
CA LEU A 284 -13.78 17.11 -26.18
C LEU A 284 -13.70 18.41 -25.35
N LEU A 285 -12.54 19.04 -25.27
CA LEU A 285 -12.37 20.32 -24.57
C LEU A 285 -12.99 21.47 -25.36
N PRO A 286 -13.43 22.56 -24.69
CA PRO A 286 -14.09 23.70 -25.35
C PRO A 286 -13.27 24.39 -26.45
N ASP A 287 -11.93 24.35 -26.33
CA ASP A 287 -10.98 24.91 -27.29
C ASP A 287 -9.83 23.88 -27.46
N PRO A 288 -10.06 22.83 -28.27
CA PRO A 288 -9.14 21.72 -28.43
C PRO A 288 -7.85 22.07 -29.19
#